data_76d2d2c5f5c4e76beb3ddfbe588b9b02
#
_entry.id   76d2d2c5f5c4e76beb3ddfbe588b9b02
#
_cell.length_a   1.000
_cell.length_b   1.000
_cell.length_c   1.000
_cell.angle_alpha   90.00
_cell.angle_beta   90.00
_cell.angle_gamma   90.00
#
_symmetry.space_group_name_H-M   'P 1'
#
loop_
_entity.id
_entity.type
_entity.pdbx_description
1 polymer ?
#
loop_
_entity_poly.entity_id
_entity_poly.type
_entity_poly.pdbx_seq_one_letter_code
_entity_poly.pdbx_strand_id
1 'polypeptide(L)'
;MPRDYTDILYETTDHVARITINRPKQYNAFTGDTLKELTLAFEEANVDDEVGVVVLTGAGDKAFCAGGDVNWEKEGGLERQVLEPYLLHVTVSRCSKPVIARVNGYSIGGGNHLAYFCDFTIAADHAVFGQNGPRVGSPAGGPIVNYLAHVIGQKRAREMWMLCRRYTAKQALDWGLANAVVPMAELDAEVGRWCEELLALSPTCLRILKASFVAEFDHVLGQGDAVRRLTITPEFWKEEQQEGARAFLEKRKPDFSRFRKRRV
;
A
#
# COMPACT_ATOMS: atom_id res chain seq x y z
N MET A 1 8.67 12.08 23.34
CA MET A 1 8.63 13.32 22.55
C MET A 1 8.05 13.00 21.22
N PRO A 2 7.13 13.79 20.65
CA PRO A 2 6.67 13.56 19.29
C PRO A 2 7.87 13.53 18.34
N ARG A 3 7.90 12.57 17.41
CA ARG A 3 8.95 12.49 16.41
C ARG A 3 8.70 13.53 15.33
N ASP A 4 9.74 14.23 14.89
CA ASP A 4 9.64 15.10 13.73
C ASP A 4 9.69 14.23 12.47
N TYR A 5 8.56 14.07 11.79
CA TYR A 5 8.44 13.41 10.52
C TYR A 5 8.54 14.42 9.38
N THR A 6 9.12 14.03 8.26
CA THR A 6 9.32 14.89 7.08
C THR A 6 8.31 14.60 5.98
N ASP A 7 8.11 13.32 5.69
CA ASP A 7 7.28 12.81 4.58
C ASP A 7 5.87 12.43 5.02
N ILE A 8 5.62 12.39 6.34
CA ILE A 8 4.28 12.07 6.89
C ILE A 8 3.86 13.09 7.95
N LEU A 9 2.57 13.10 8.26
CA LEU A 9 2.03 13.74 9.45
C LEU A 9 1.49 12.65 10.37
N TYR A 10 1.67 12.81 11.69
CA TYR A 10 1.14 11.94 12.72
C TYR A 10 0.37 12.77 13.75
N GLU A 11 -0.90 12.47 13.90
CA GLU A 11 -1.80 13.19 14.82
C GLU A 11 -2.63 12.17 15.58
N THR A 12 -2.87 12.42 16.88
CA THR A 12 -3.76 11.61 17.71
C THR A 12 -4.87 12.49 18.25
N THR A 13 -6.11 12.12 18.00
CA THR A 13 -7.30 12.83 18.50
C THR A 13 -8.39 11.80 18.79
N ASP A 14 -9.04 11.89 19.93
CA ASP A 14 -10.17 11.05 20.33
C ASP A 14 -9.91 9.54 20.16
N HIS A 15 -8.74 9.07 20.61
CA HIS A 15 -8.26 7.69 20.50
C HIS A 15 -8.02 7.19 19.09
N VAL A 16 -7.97 8.07 18.08
CA VAL A 16 -7.64 7.75 16.69
C VAL A 16 -6.28 8.34 16.34
N ALA A 17 -5.31 7.48 15.96
CA ALA A 17 -4.07 7.94 15.32
C ALA A 17 -4.30 8.10 13.83
N ARG A 18 -4.08 9.31 13.30
CA ARG A 18 -4.11 9.58 11.86
C ARG A 18 -2.68 9.69 11.34
N ILE A 19 -2.33 8.80 10.41
CA ILE A 19 -1.05 8.80 9.69
C ILE A 19 -1.32 9.29 8.27
N THR A 20 -0.75 10.44 7.89
CA THR A 20 -0.98 11.04 6.57
C THR A 20 0.32 11.06 5.78
N ILE A 21 0.38 10.39 4.63
CA ILE A 21 1.49 10.53 3.69
C ILE A 21 1.44 11.95 3.12
N ASN A 22 2.47 12.75 3.37
CA ASN A 22 2.47 14.19 3.09
C ASN A 22 3.46 14.57 1.97
N ARG A 23 3.28 13.94 0.82
CA ARG A 23 4.03 14.24 -0.42
C ARG A 23 3.07 14.57 -1.58
N PRO A 24 2.14 15.53 -1.44
CA PRO A 24 1.05 15.75 -2.40
C PRO A 24 1.52 16.14 -3.80
N LYS A 25 2.69 16.80 -3.92
CA LYS A 25 3.31 17.15 -5.21
C LYS A 25 3.74 15.93 -6.01
N GLN A 26 4.01 14.81 -5.36
CA GLN A 26 4.36 13.51 -5.94
C GLN A 26 3.20 12.51 -5.84
N TYR A 27 1.95 12.96 -5.73
CA TYR A 27 0.78 12.10 -5.54
C TYR A 27 0.94 11.14 -4.36
N ASN A 28 1.61 11.59 -3.29
CA ASN A 28 1.92 10.81 -2.09
C ASN A 28 2.70 9.51 -2.40
N ALA A 29 3.49 9.50 -3.47
CA ALA A 29 4.42 8.40 -3.75
C ALA A 29 5.50 8.34 -2.66
N PHE A 30 5.86 7.13 -2.25
CA PHE A 30 6.81 6.92 -1.15
C PHE A 30 8.24 6.69 -1.66
N THR A 31 9.20 7.08 -0.83
CA THR A 31 10.62 6.71 -0.90
C THR A 31 10.97 5.77 0.26
N GLY A 32 12.26 5.38 0.38
CA GLY A 32 12.74 4.63 1.54
C GLY A 32 12.53 5.38 2.86
N ASP A 33 12.74 6.71 2.86
CA ASP A 33 12.53 7.53 4.06
C ASP A 33 11.05 7.58 4.44
N THR A 34 10.16 7.75 3.47
CA THR A 34 8.71 7.68 3.72
C THR A 34 8.30 6.32 4.31
N LEU A 35 8.85 5.21 3.79
CA LEU A 35 8.55 3.86 4.31
C LEU A 35 9.05 3.68 5.73
N LYS A 36 10.22 4.22 6.04
CA LYS A 36 10.80 4.20 7.39
C LYS A 36 9.93 5.01 8.36
N GLU A 37 9.54 6.22 7.98
CA GLU A 37 8.68 7.08 8.79
C GLU A 37 7.31 6.44 9.05
N LEU A 38 6.68 5.85 8.01
CA LEU A 38 5.43 5.11 8.17
C LEU A 38 5.59 3.93 9.14
N THR A 39 6.68 3.17 9.02
CA THR A 39 6.95 2.05 9.95
C THR A 39 7.02 2.55 11.39
N LEU A 40 7.79 3.60 11.64
CA LEU A 40 7.93 4.19 12.97
C LEU A 40 6.62 4.75 13.52
N ALA A 41 5.78 5.37 12.67
CA ALA A 41 4.47 5.89 13.06
C ALA A 41 3.48 4.76 13.43
N PHE A 42 3.48 3.66 12.67
CA PHE A 42 2.68 2.48 13.02
C PHE A 42 3.16 1.81 14.30
N GLU A 43 4.47 1.74 14.55
CA GLU A 43 5.03 1.23 15.80
C GLU A 43 4.64 2.11 16.98
N GLU A 44 4.71 3.45 16.82
CA GLU A 44 4.28 4.42 17.83
C GLU A 44 2.79 4.24 18.15
N ALA A 45 1.93 4.25 17.13
CA ALA A 45 0.50 4.01 17.30
C ALA A 45 0.20 2.65 17.94
N ASN A 46 0.99 1.62 17.64
CA ASN A 46 0.77 0.28 18.15
C ASN A 46 1.03 0.14 19.65
N VAL A 47 2.02 0.88 20.19
CA VAL A 47 2.40 0.83 21.61
C VAL A 47 1.73 1.90 22.47
N ASP A 48 1.09 2.88 21.87
CA ASP A 48 0.37 3.95 22.58
C ASP A 48 -0.98 3.45 23.09
N ASP A 49 -1.14 3.33 24.41
CA ASP A 49 -2.38 2.82 25.03
C ASP A 49 -3.58 3.77 24.81
N GLU A 50 -3.34 5.05 24.51
CA GLU A 50 -4.41 6.02 24.20
C GLU A 50 -4.96 5.86 22.78
N VAL A 51 -4.27 5.13 21.89
CA VAL A 51 -4.74 4.87 20.53
C VAL A 51 -5.54 3.58 20.47
N GLY A 52 -6.78 3.65 19.99
CA GLY A 52 -7.65 2.50 19.77
C GLY A 52 -7.81 2.11 18.30
N VAL A 53 -7.70 3.07 17.38
CA VAL A 53 -7.85 2.88 15.92
C VAL A 53 -6.77 3.68 15.19
N VAL A 54 -6.28 3.16 14.06
CA VAL A 54 -5.34 3.86 13.18
C VAL A 54 -6.01 4.16 11.85
N VAL A 55 -5.87 5.40 11.35
CA VAL A 55 -6.33 5.83 10.03
C VAL A 55 -5.11 6.17 9.18
N LEU A 56 -4.92 5.48 8.06
CA LEU A 56 -3.90 5.80 7.06
C LEU A 56 -4.53 6.54 5.88
N THR A 57 -3.94 7.67 5.47
CA THR A 57 -4.43 8.48 4.36
C THR A 57 -3.30 9.19 3.61
N GLY A 58 -3.63 9.87 2.52
CA GLY A 58 -2.73 10.77 1.80
C GLY A 58 -3.16 12.22 1.94
N ALA A 59 -2.21 13.15 1.93
CA ALA A 59 -2.47 14.58 1.95
C ALA A 59 -3.17 15.05 0.66
N GLY A 60 -4.11 16.00 0.79
CA GLY A 60 -4.88 16.55 -0.32
C GLY A 60 -6.03 15.64 -0.77
N ASP A 61 -6.50 15.88 -2.00
CA ASP A 61 -7.68 15.23 -2.59
C ASP A 61 -7.39 14.39 -3.84
N LYS A 62 -6.14 14.37 -4.29
CA LYS A 62 -5.75 13.72 -5.56
C LYS A 62 -5.32 12.28 -5.41
N ALA A 63 -4.64 11.96 -4.32
CA ALA A 63 -4.09 10.62 -4.15
C ALA A 63 -4.03 10.22 -2.68
N PHE A 64 -4.37 8.99 -2.43
CA PHE A 64 -3.99 8.27 -1.23
C PHE A 64 -2.49 7.99 -1.28
N CYS A 65 -2.04 7.22 -2.27
CA CYS A 65 -0.64 6.97 -2.55
C CYS A 65 -0.49 6.38 -3.97
N ALA A 66 0.41 6.94 -4.77
CA ALA A 66 0.66 6.48 -6.14
C ALA A 66 1.70 5.34 -6.25
N GLY A 67 2.18 4.82 -5.12
CA GLY A 67 3.18 3.75 -5.06
C GLY A 67 4.59 4.28 -4.81
N GLY A 68 5.61 3.55 -5.26
CA GLY A 68 7.00 4.00 -5.17
C GLY A 68 7.28 5.22 -6.04
N ASP A 69 8.11 6.13 -5.53
CA ASP A 69 8.59 7.26 -6.32
C ASP A 69 9.53 6.75 -7.42
N VAL A 70 9.17 6.98 -8.69
CA VAL A 70 9.88 6.42 -9.84
C VAL A 70 11.32 6.93 -9.95
N ASN A 71 11.61 8.16 -9.51
CA ASN A 71 12.98 8.66 -9.47
C ASN A 71 13.81 7.90 -8.44
N TRP A 72 13.25 7.72 -7.23
CA TRP A 72 13.88 6.92 -6.18
C TRP A 72 14.09 5.46 -6.62
N GLU A 73 13.10 4.83 -7.27
CA GLU A 73 13.23 3.47 -7.82
C GLU A 73 14.34 3.39 -8.88
N LYS A 74 14.40 4.37 -9.81
CA LYS A 74 15.42 4.46 -10.86
C LYS A 74 16.84 4.59 -10.30
N GLU A 75 16.99 5.27 -9.18
CA GLU A 75 18.27 5.44 -8.47
C GLU A 75 18.66 4.21 -7.61
N GLY A 76 18.01 3.07 -7.82
CA GLY A 76 18.27 1.82 -7.11
C GLY A 76 17.61 1.74 -5.73
N GLY A 77 16.68 2.64 -5.43
CA GLY A 77 15.97 2.65 -4.15
C GLY A 77 15.23 1.35 -3.88
N LEU A 78 14.52 0.84 -4.89
CA LEU A 78 13.77 -0.41 -4.75
C LEU A 78 14.69 -1.64 -4.60
N GLU A 79 15.85 -1.67 -5.28
CA GLU A 79 16.85 -2.72 -5.12
C GLU A 79 17.37 -2.76 -3.68
N ARG A 80 17.70 -1.60 -3.12
CA ARG A 80 18.10 -1.48 -1.70
C ARG A 80 16.98 -1.91 -0.75
N GLN A 81 15.75 -1.50 -1.02
CA GLN A 81 14.57 -1.85 -0.23
C GLN A 81 14.32 -3.36 -0.14
N VAL A 82 14.64 -4.11 -1.20
CA VAL A 82 14.52 -5.58 -1.21
C VAL A 82 15.47 -6.24 -0.19
N LEU A 83 16.57 -5.58 0.13
CA LEU A 83 17.56 -6.05 1.09
C LEU A 83 17.27 -5.62 2.53
N GLU A 84 16.34 -4.68 2.72
CA GLU A 84 15.97 -4.18 4.05
C GLU A 84 14.73 -4.89 4.61
N PRO A 85 14.66 -5.11 5.93
CA PRO A 85 13.57 -5.84 6.57
C PRO A 85 12.25 -5.06 6.66
N TYR A 86 12.22 -3.79 6.24
CA TYR A 86 11.04 -2.93 6.34
C TYR A 86 10.01 -3.24 5.26
N LEU A 87 9.27 -4.30 5.48
CA LEU A 87 8.10 -4.63 4.67
C LEU A 87 6.90 -3.89 5.25
N LEU A 88 6.67 -2.65 4.80
CA LEU A 88 5.61 -1.77 5.31
C LEU A 88 4.23 -2.45 5.40
N HIS A 89 3.89 -3.28 4.41
CA HIS A 89 2.64 -4.06 4.45
C HIS A 89 2.57 -5.02 5.65
N VAL A 90 3.71 -5.59 6.07
CA VAL A 90 3.79 -6.41 7.29
C VAL A 90 3.54 -5.55 8.52
N THR A 91 4.12 -4.34 8.58
CA THR A 91 3.91 -3.41 9.69
C THR A 91 2.44 -3.02 9.82
N VAL A 92 1.77 -2.69 8.70
CA VAL A 92 0.34 -2.36 8.68
C VAL A 92 -0.50 -3.54 9.16
N SER A 93 -0.28 -4.74 8.60
CA SER A 93 -1.06 -5.93 8.95
C SER A 93 -0.82 -6.39 10.39
N ARG A 94 0.40 -6.22 10.93
CA ARG A 94 0.77 -6.60 12.31
C ARG A 94 0.49 -5.54 13.36
N CYS A 95 0.03 -4.36 12.99
CA CYS A 95 -0.50 -3.41 13.97
C CYS A 95 -1.62 -4.08 14.75
N SER A 96 -1.53 -4.12 16.06
CA SER A 96 -2.50 -4.84 16.90
C SER A 96 -3.87 -4.13 16.99
N LYS A 97 -3.95 -2.91 16.47
CA LYS A 97 -5.15 -2.07 16.45
C LYS A 97 -5.80 -2.11 15.07
N PRO A 98 -7.12 -1.95 14.96
CA PRO A 98 -7.79 -1.79 13.67
C PRO A 98 -7.17 -0.66 12.86
N VAL A 99 -6.96 -0.89 11.56
CA VAL A 99 -6.40 0.08 10.61
C VAL A 99 -7.39 0.33 9.49
N ILE A 100 -7.75 1.58 9.27
CA ILE A 100 -8.62 2.03 8.19
C ILE A 100 -7.80 2.77 7.14
N ALA A 101 -7.85 2.33 5.88
CA ALA A 101 -7.39 3.10 4.74
C ALA A 101 -8.48 4.11 4.34
N ARG A 102 -8.22 5.40 4.51
CA ARG A 102 -9.04 6.50 4.00
C ARG A 102 -8.50 6.88 2.63
N VAL A 103 -9.11 6.34 1.57
CA VAL A 103 -8.62 6.48 0.20
C VAL A 103 -9.24 7.70 -0.47
N ASN A 104 -8.50 8.81 -0.49
CA ASN A 104 -8.91 10.12 -0.98
C ASN A 104 -8.59 10.38 -2.46
N GLY A 105 -8.28 9.37 -3.25
CA GLY A 105 -7.94 9.53 -4.67
C GLY A 105 -7.19 8.31 -5.23
N TYR A 106 -6.10 8.54 -5.97
CA TYR A 106 -5.30 7.44 -6.55
C TYR A 106 -4.69 6.54 -5.48
N SER A 107 -4.96 5.25 -5.58
CA SER A 107 -4.40 4.16 -4.78
C SER A 107 -3.75 3.14 -5.73
N ILE A 108 -2.48 3.37 -6.08
CA ILE A 108 -1.83 2.70 -7.20
C ILE A 108 -0.54 2.01 -6.77
N GLY A 109 -0.28 0.81 -7.30
CA GLY A 109 0.94 0.06 -7.00
C GLY A 109 1.12 -0.15 -5.50
N GLY A 110 2.23 0.31 -4.93
CA GLY A 110 2.48 0.25 -3.49
C GLY A 110 1.41 0.95 -2.64
N GLY A 111 0.76 2.01 -3.16
CA GLY A 111 -0.37 2.64 -2.50
C GLY A 111 -1.60 1.72 -2.42
N ASN A 112 -1.89 0.96 -3.47
CA ASN A 112 -2.94 -0.05 -3.40
C ASN A 112 -2.57 -1.19 -2.43
N HIS A 113 -1.26 -1.52 -2.33
CA HIS A 113 -0.80 -2.48 -1.32
C HIS A 113 -1.15 -2.00 0.10
N LEU A 114 -0.82 -0.74 0.41
CA LEU A 114 -1.13 -0.15 1.72
C LEU A 114 -2.64 -0.21 2.01
N ALA A 115 -3.48 0.11 1.03
CA ALA A 115 -4.92 0.10 1.20
C ALA A 115 -5.45 -1.29 1.53
N TYR A 116 -5.10 -2.33 0.75
CA TYR A 116 -5.65 -3.66 0.98
C TYR A 116 -4.97 -4.44 2.13
N PHE A 117 -3.85 -3.96 2.69
CA PHE A 117 -3.30 -4.51 3.93
C PHE A 117 -3.87 -3.84 5.19
N CYS A 118 -4.58 -2.73 5.07
CA CYS A 118 -5.42 -2.22 6.14
C CYS A 118 -6.60 -3.18 6.39
N ASP A 119 -7.18 -3.15 7.59
CA ASP A 119 -8.33 -4.01 7.90
C ASP A 119 -9.58 -3.58 7.14
N PHE A 120 -9.72 -2.27 6.89
CA PHE A 120 -10.83 -1.68 6.17
C PHE A 120 -10.34 -0.64 5.17
N THR A 121 -11.07 -0.50 4.06
CA THR A 121 -10.85 0.53 3.04
C THR A 121 -12.12 1.30 2.80
N ILE A 122 -12.11 2.60 3.10
CA ILE A 122 -13.19 3.54 2.82
C ILE A 122 -12.67 4.52 1.78
N ALA A 123 -13.35 4.63 0.64
CA ALA A 123 -12.85 5.37 -0.50
C ALA A 123 -13.78 6.52 -0.92
N ALA A 124 -13.19 7.60 -1.40
CA ALA A 124 -13.92 8.61 -2.14
C ALA A 124 -14.45 8.04 -3.47
N ASP A 125 -15.59 8.53 -3.92
CA ASP A 125 -16.27 8.08 -5.14
C ASP A 125 -15.43 8.22 -6.43
N HIS A 126 -14.54 9.21 -6.45
CA HIS A 126 -13.59 9.44 -7.55
C HIS A 126 -12.27 8.65 -7.41
N ALA A 127 -12.09 7.88 -6.35
CA ALA A 127 -10.86 7.11 -6.13
C ALA A 127 -10.63 6.09 -7.24
N VAL A 128 -9.34 5.86 -7.54
CA VAL A 128 -8.90 4.96 -8.60
C VAL A 128 -7.90 3.97 -8.04
N PHE A 129 -8.17 2.68 -8.23
CA PHE A 129 -7.35 1.57 -7.77
C PHE A 129 -6.61 0.91 -8.92
N GLY A 130 -5.46 0.32 -8.66
CA GLY A 130 -4.74 -0.47 -9.67
C GLY A 130 -3.31 -0.80 -9.31
N GLN A 131 -2.70 -1.59 -10.20
CA GLN A 131 -1.28 -1.93 -10.14
C GLN A 131 -0.55 -1.30 -11.30
N ASN A 132 0.77 -1.08 -11.16
CA ASN A 132 1.58 -0.46 -12.20
C ASN A 132 2.96 -1.12 -12.38
N GLY A 133 3.33 -2.05 -11.51
CA GLY A 133 4.67 -2.65 -11.48
C GLY A 133 5.17 -3.13 -12.84
N PRO A 134 4.47 -4.03 -13.56
CA PRO A 134 4.93 -4.52 -14.87
C PRO A 134 5.13 -3.43 -15.93
N ARG A 135 4.40 -2.31 -15.83
CA ARG A 135 4.50 -1.19 -16.77
C ARG A 135 5.75 -0.34 -16.55
N VAL A 136 6.18 -0.20 -15.30
CA VAL A 136 7.31 0.65 -14.91
C VAL A 136 8.57 -0.15 -14.56
N GLY A 137 8.53 -1.49 -14.73
CA GLY A 137 9.63 -2.37 -14.37
C GLY A 137 9.86 -2.51 -12.86
N SER A 138 8.84 -2.22 -12.05
CA SER A 138 8.90 -2.37 -10.60
C SER A 138 8.41 -3.77 -10.21
N PRO A 139 9.27 -4.66 -9.67
CA PRO A 139 8.90 -6.03 -9.38
C PRO A 139 8.12 -6.12 -8.07
N ALA A 140 6.97 -6.74 -8.13
CA ALA A 140 6.23 -7.13 -6.94
C ALA A 140 6.06 -8.65 -6.92
N GLY A 141 6.08 -9.24 -5.74
CA GLY A 141 5.96 -10.68 -5.62
C GLY A 141 5.56 -11.13 -4.22
N GLY A 142 5.30 -12.42 -4.08
CA GLY A 142 5.00 -13.03 -2.80
C GLY A 142 3.70 -12.55 -2.17
N PRO A 143 3.74 -12.23 -0.88
CA PRO A 143 2.55 -11.90 -0.09
C PRO A 143 1.72 -10.78 -0.67
N ILE A 144 2.37 -9.74 -1.22
CA ILE A 144 1.71 -8.58 -1.81
C ILE A 144 0.75 -9.02 -2.94
N VAL A 145 1.20 -9.93 -3.80
CA VAL A 145 0.39 -10.43 -4.93
C VAL A 145 -0.68 -11.40 -4.45
N ASN A 146 -0.32 -12.32 -3.57
CA ASN A 146 -1.21 -13.37 -3.09
C ASN A 146 -2.33 -12.82 -2.21
N TYR A 147 -2.05 -11.81 -1.38
CA TYR A 147 -3.06 -11.20 -0.52
C TYR A 147 -4.16 -10.50 -1.34
N LEU A 148 -3.78 -9.76 -2.39
CA LEU A 148 -4.78 -9.18 -3.28
C LEU A 148 -5.67 -10.26 -3.92
N ALA A 149 -5.07 -11.39 -4.33
CA ALA A 149 -5.83 -12.50 -4.91
C ALA A 149 -6.79 -13.15 -3.89
N HIS A 150 -6.46 -13.10 -2.62
CA HIS A 150 -7.34 -13.53 -1.54
C HIS A 150 -8.52 -12.55 -1.36
N VAL A 151 -8.27 -11.25 -1.43
CA VAL A 151 -9.30 -10.21 -1.26
C VAL A 151 -10.30 -10.16 -2.42
N ILE A 152 -9.83 -10.11 -3.68
CA ILE A 152 -10.69 -9.89 -4.86
C ILE A 152 -10.83 -11.11 -5.78
N GLY A 153 -10.25 -12.21 -5.40
CA GLY A 153 -10.24 -13.44 -6.18
C GLY A 153 -9.15 -13.48 -7.26
N GLN A 154 -8.69 -14.69 -7.59
CA GLN A 154 -7.55 -14.96 -8.45
C GLN A 154 -7.62 -14.28 -9.82
N LYS A 155 -8.79 -14.30 -10.48
CA LYS A 155 -8.93 -13.77 -11.85
C LYS A 155 -8.81 -12.25 -11.88
N ARG A 156 -9.49 -11.54 -10.98
CA ARG A 156 -9.44 -10.07 -10.87
C ARG A 156 -8.06 -9.59 -10.46
N ALA A 157 -7.41 -10.28 -9.51
CA ALA A 157 -6.05 -9.95 -9.10
C ALA A 157 -5.05 -10.10 -10.25
N ARG A 158 -5.11 -11.20 -11.03
CA ARG A 158 -4.27 -11.41 -12.21
C ARG A 158 -4.51 -10.33 -13.27
N GLU A 159 -5.75 -9.96 -13.53
CA GLU A 159 -6.09 -8.89 -14.46
C GLU A 159 -5.49 -7.55 -14.00
N MET A 160 -5.70 -7.17 -12.73
CA MET A 160 -5.16 -5.94 -12.17
C MET A 160 -3.64 -5.90 -12.21
N TRP A 161 -2.97 -6.99 -11.81
CA TRP A 161 -1.52 -7.08 -11.76
C TRP A 161 -0.87 -7.14 -13.15
N MET A 162 -1.34 -8.04 -14.02
CA MET A 162 -0.66 -8.33 -15.28
C MET A 162 -0.98 -7.31 -16.37
N LEU A 163 -2.18 -6.71 -16.37
CA LEU A 163 -2.60 -5.75 -17.39
C LEU A 163 -2.42 -4.29 -16.95
N CYS A 164 -2.13 -4.04 -15.68
CA CYS A 164 -1.96 -2.69 -15.10
C CYS A 164 -3.14 -1.75 -15.45
N ARG A 165 -4.36 -2.30 -15.43
CA ARG A 165 -5.59 -1.52 -15.65
C ARG A 165 -5.93 -0.68 -14.43
N ARG A 166 -6.79 0.32 -14.64
CA ARG A 166 -7.34 1.17 -13.59
C ARG A 166 -8.79 0.81 -13.33
N TYR A 167 -9.19 0.87 -12.08
CA TYR A 167 -10.52 0.49 -11.61
C TYR A 167 -11.10 1.60 -10.75
N THR A 168 -12.39 1.88 -10.93
CA THR A 168 -13.11 2.91 -10.17
C THR A 168 -13.35 2.45 -8.73
N ALA A 169 -13.67 3.40 -7.85
CA ALA A 169 -14.08 3.11 -6.48
C ALA A 169 -15.29 2.16 -6.44
N LYS A 170 -16.27 2.34 -7.36
CA LYS A 170 -17.40 1.42 -7.47
C LYS A 170 -16.98 -0.01 -7.78
N GLN A 171 -16.06 -0.22 -8.72
CA GLN A 171 -15.54 -1.56 -9.02
C GLN A 171 -14.77 -2.15 -7.83
N ALA A 172 -14.02 -1.32 -7.10
CA ALA A 172 -13.34 -1.73 -5.88
C ALA A 172 -14.33 -2.21 -4.81
N LEU A 173 -15.45 -1.50 -4.63
CA LEU A 173 -16.55 -1.89 -3.75
C LEU A 173 -17.19 -3.22 -4.20
N ASP A 174 -17.54 -3.32 -5.48
CA ASP A 174 -18.17 -4.53 -6.06
C ASP A 174 -17.27 -5.78 -5.95
N TRP A 175 -15.97 -5.60 -5.81
CA TRP A 175 -14.98 -6.67 -5.70
C TRP A 175 -14.54 -7.00 -4.27
N GLY A 176 -15.00 -6.22 -3.29
CA GLY A 176 -14.59 -6.36 -1.89
C GLY A 176 -13.20 -5.78 -1.60
N LEU A 177 -12.64 -4.96 -2.51
CA LEU A 177 -11.39 -4.23 -2.28
C LEU A 177 -11.62 -2.98 -1.41
N ALA A 178 -12.81 -2.40 -1.48
CA ALA A 178 -13.27 -1.35 -0.60
C ALA A 178 -14.51 -1.80 0.18
N ASN A 179 -14.64 -1.36 1.43
CA ASN A 179 -15.77 -1.66 2.30
C ASN A 179 -16.91 -0.63 2.13
N ALA A 180 -16.54 0.63 1.84
CA ALA A 180 -17.48 1.69 1.58
C ALA A 180 -16.94 2.67 0.54
N VAL A 181 -17.84 3.30 -0.19
CA VAL A 181 -17.56 4.37 -1.16
C VAL A 181 -18.56 5.49 -0.96
N VAL A 182 -18.06 6.70 -0.71
CA VAL A 182 -18.86 7.88 -0.44
C VAL A 182 -18.32 9.09 -1.21
N PRO A 183 -19.11 10.15 -1.42
CA PRO A 183 -18.59 11.41 -1.94
C PRO A 183 -17.41 11.92 -1.13
N MET A 184 -16.42 12.54 -1.78
CA MET A 184 -15.23 13.05 -1.09
C MET A 184 -15.55 13.94 0.11
N ALA A 185 -16.61 14.75 0.00
CA ALA A 185 -17.04 15.64 1.09
C ALA A 185 -17.56 14.89 2.34
N GLU A 186 -17.95 13.62 2.19
CA GLU A 186 -18.48 12.77 3.26
C GLU A 186 -17.43 11.78 3.79
N LEU A 187 -16.26 11.71 3.16
CA LEU A 187 -15.26 10.68 3.43
C LEU A 187 -14.75 10.72 4.89
N ASP A 188 -14.50 11.91 5.45
CA ASP A 188 -14.06 12.04 6.85
C ASP A 188 -15.18 11.66 7.83
N ALA A 189 -16.42 12.02 7.54
CA ALA A 189 -17.57 11.65 8.38
C ALA A 189 -17.79 10.13 8.39
N GLU A 190 -17.67 9.47 7.23
CA GLU A 190 -17.83 8.03 7.13
C GLU A 190 -16.70 7.29 7.88
N VAL A 191 -15.43 7.72 7.71
CA VAL A 191 -14.29 7.16 8.46
C VAL A 191 -14.46 7.38 9.95
N GLY A 192 -14.91 8.58 10.38
CA GLY A 192 -15.19 8.88 11.77
C GLY A 192 -16.24 7.94 12.37
N ARG A 193 -17.34 7.70 11.67
CA ARG A 193 -18.38 6.75 12.08
C ARG A 193 -17.82 5.34 12.30
N TRP A 194 -16.97 4.84 11.42
CA TRP A 194 -16.32 3.53 11.57
C TRP A 194 -15.34 3.52 12.74
N CYS A 195 -14.61 4.62 12.99
CA CYS A 195 -13.74 4.72 14.17
C CYS A 195 -14.55 4.64 15.46
N GLU A 196 -15.68 5.37 15.55
CA GLU A 196 -16.57 5.35 16.71
C GLU A 196 -17.13 3.94 16.98
N GLU A 197 -17.58 3.24 15.92
CA GLU A 197 -18.06 1.86 16.03
C GLU A 197 -16.98 0.92 16.57
N LEU A 198 -15.72 1.03 16.07
CA LEU A 198 -14.59 0.21 16.51
C LEU A 198 -14.19 0.54 17.97
N LEU A 199 -14.17 1.82 18.34
CA LEU A 199 -13.82 2.27 19.68
C LEU A 199 -14.84 1.82 20.73
N ALA A 200 -16.09 1.58 20.34
CA ALA A 200 -17.14 1.05 21.24
C ALA A 200 -16.97 -0.44 21.53
N LEU A 201 -16.06 -1.16 20.83
CA LEU A 201 -15.87 -2.60 20.96
C LEU A 201 -14.68 -2.94 21.90
N SER A 202 -14.64 -4.19 22.38
CA SER A 202 -13.53 -4.68 23.23
C SER A 202 -12.19 -4.67 22.46
N PRO A 203 -11.19 -3.88 22.88
CA PRO A 203 -9.91 -3.81 22.21
C PRO A 203 -9.14 -5.15 22.24
N THR A 204 -9.32 -5.94 23.26
CA THR A 204 -8.72 -7.29 23.37
C THR A 204 -9.33 -8.25 22.36
N CYS A 205 -10.66 -8.23 22.19
CA CYS A 205 -11.32 -9.06 21.19
C CYS A 205 -10.90 -8.66 19.77
N LEU A 206 -10.84 -7.36 19.48
CA LEU A 206 -10.37 -6.86 18.17
C LEU A 206 -8.94 -7.31 17.87
N ARG A 207 -8.02 -7.25 18.85
CA ARG A 207 -6.64 -7.75 18.70
C ARG A 207 -6.59 -9.25 18.38
N ILE A 208 -7.38 -10.05 19.07
CA ILE A 208 -7.44 -11.52 18.84
C ILE A 208 -7.95 -11.81 17.43
N LEU A 209 -9.01 -11.14 17.00
CA LEU A 209 -9.56 -11.27 15.65
C LEU A 209 -8.52 -10.90 14.60
N LYS A 210 -7.89 -9.74 14.73
CA LYS A 210 -6.84 -9.28 13.79
C LYS A 210 -5.66 -10.25 13.74
N ALA A 211 -5.14 -10.69 14.88
CA ALA A 211 -4.07 -11.68 14.94
C ALA A 211 -4.44 -12.98 14.24
N SER A 212 -5.71 -13.41 14.33
CA SER A 212 -6.21 -14.63 13.68
C SER A 212 -6.24 -14.49 12.16
N PHE A 213 -6.66 -13.34 11.63
CA PHE A 213 -6.61 -13.06 10.19
C PHE A 213 -5.16 -13.01 9.65
N VAL A 214 -4.23 -12.41 10.41
CA VAL A 214 -2.82 -12.33 10.01
C VAL A 214 -2.14 -13.69 10.04
N ALA A 215 -2.44 -14.54 11.03
CA ALA A 215 -1.84 -15.87 11.19
C ALA A 215 -2.06 -16.78 9.97
N GLU A 216 -3.16 -16.64 9.26
CA GLU A 216 -3.45 -17.41 8.03
C GLU A 216 -2.38 -17.14 6.94
N PHE A 217 -1.79 -15.95 6.91
CA PHE A 217 -0.81 -15.54 5.90
C PHE A 217 0.64 -15.69 6.33
N ASP A 218 0.93 -15.94 7.60
CA ASP A 218 2.31 -16.01 8.10
C ASP A 218 3.16 -17.09 7.39
N HIS A 219 2.56 -18.22 7.02
CA HIS A 219 3.25 -19.28 6.28
C HIS A 219 3.53 -18.91 4.81
N VAL A 220 2.75 -18.00 4.22
CA VAL A 220 2.90 -17.54 2.83
C VAL A 220 3.95 -16.43 2.71
N LEU A 221 4.17 -15.67 3.80
CA LEU A 221 5.09 -14.54 3.82
C LEU A 221 6.54 -14.94 3.44
N GLY A 222 7.03 -16.06 3.94
CA GLY A 222 8.40 -16.53 3.65
C GLY A 222 8.58 -17.10 2.24
N GLN A 223 7.58 -17.79 1.70
CA GLN A 223 7.70 -18.46 0.39
C GLN A 223 7.72 -17.49 -0.78
N GLY A 224 6.89 -16.45 -0.72
CA GLY A 224 6.78 -15.51 -1.83
C GLY A 224 8.01 -14.61 -1.99
N ASP A 225 8.69 -14.24 -0.91
CA ASP A 225 9.92 -13.48 -0.97
C ASP A 225 11.08 -14.31 -1.55
N ALA A 226 11.13 -15.59 -1.25
CA ALA A 226 12.10 -16.51 -1.84
C ALA A 226 11.94 -16.59 -3.37
N VAL A 227 10.70 -16.71 -3.89
CA VAL A 227 10.44 -16.71 -5.34
C VAL A 227 10.95 -15.42 -6.00
N ARG A 228 10.68 -14.26 -5.42
CA ARG A 228 11.15 -12.97 -5.92
C ARG A 228 12.68 -12.90 -5.97
N ARG A 229 13.37 -13.28 -4.89
CA ARG A 229 14.84 -13.27 -4.80
C ARG A 229 15.50 -14.21 -5.81
N LEU A 230 14.89 -15.35 -6.08
CA LEU A 230 15.40 -16.31 -7.06
C LEU A 230 15.14 -15.92 -8.52
N THR A 231 14.18 -15.05 -8.77
CA THR A 231 13.75 -14.66 -10.13
C THR A 231 14.40 -13.34 -10.59
N ILE A 232 14.69 -12.42 -9.68
CA ILE A 232 15.29 -11.12 -9.99
C ILE A 232 16.81 -11.28 -10.09
N THR A 233 17.35 -10.93 -11.26
CA THR A 233 18.80 -10.94 -11.52
C THR A 233 19.37 -9.52 -11.45
N PRO A 234 20.73 -9.38 -11.30
CA PRO A 234 21.36 -8.06 -11.41
C PRO A 234 21.10 -7.33 -12.74
N GLU A 235 20.95 -8.08 -13.84
CA GLU A 235 20.64 -7.53 -15.17
C GLU A 235 19.25 -6.92 -15.22
N PHE A 236 18.28 -7.52 -14.50
CA PHE A 236 16.93 -6.95 -14.37
C PHE A 236 17.00 -5.50 -13.86
N TRP A 237 17.75 -5.25 -12.78
CA TRP A 237 17.88 -3.91 -12.20
C TRP A 237 18.58 -2.91 -13.13
N LYS A 238 19.59 -3.36 -13.86
CA LYS A 238 20.40 -2.50 -14.71
C LYS A 238 19.73 -2.17 -16.05
N GLU A 239 18.90 -3.05 -16.57
CA GLU A 239 18.39 -2.95 -17.92
C GLU A 239 16.86 -2.81 -17.97
N GLU A 240 16.14 -3.85 -17.52
CA GLU A 240 14.67 -3.93 -17.69
C GLU A 240 13.92 -2.94 -16.80
N GLN A 241 14.29 -2.88 -15.53
CA GLN A 241 13.74 -1.89 -14.59
C GLN A 241 14.05 -0.46 -15.04
N GLN A 242 15.27 -0.18 -15.53
CA GLN A 242 15.66 1.13 -16.03
C GLN A 242 14.85 1.56 -17.27
N GLU A 243 14.53 0.64 -18.18
CA GLU A 243 13.66 0.95 -19.33
C GLU A 243 12.25 1.32 -18.86
N GLY A 244 11.67 0.57 -17.93
CA GLY A 244 10.34 0.86 -17.40
C GLY A 244 10.26 2.23 -16.73
N ALA A 245 11.22 2.53 -15.85
CA ALA A 245 11.30 3.79 -15.14
C ALA A 245 11.51 4.98 -16.11
N ARG A 246 12.43 4.85 -17.07
CA ARG A 246 12.72 5.90 -18.06
C ARG A 246 11.51 6.18 -18.94
N ALA A 247 10.85 5.14 -19.46
CA ALA A 247 9.67 5.28 -20.30
C ALA A 247 8.53 6.02 -19.56
N PHE A 248 8.36 5.73 -18.28
CA PHE A 248 7.37 6.41 -17.45
C PHE A 248 7.69 7.91 -17.29
N LEU A 249 8.95 8.26 -16.97
CA LEU A 249 9.39 9.65 -16.84
C LEU A 249 9.30 10.42 -18.15
N GLU A 250 9.63 9.77 -19.27
CA GLU A 250 9.54 10.34 -20.63
C GLU A 250 8.11 10.31 -21.20
N LYS A 251 7.13 9.81 -20.46
CA LYS A 251 5.71 9.72 -20.86
C LYS A 251 5.51 8.95 -22.18
N ARG A 252 6.34 7.95 -22.45
CA ARG A 252 6.24 7.06 -23.62
C ARG A 252 5.88 5.61 -23.21
N LYS A 253 5.57 4.79 -24.19
CA LYS A 253 5.41 3.34 -23.97
C LYS A 253 6.79 2.71 -23.72
N PRO A 254 6.94 1.82 -22.71
CA PRO A 254 8.16 1.04 -22.53
C PRO A 254 8.33 0.02 -23.65
N ASP A 255 9.57 -0.26 -24.06
CA ASP A 255 9.90 -1.35 -24.97
C ASP A 255 10.60 -2.49 -24.22
N PHE A 256 9.82 -3.47 -23.84
CA PHE A 256 10.33 -4.70 -23.21
C PHE A 256 10.59 -5.84 -24.20
N SER A 257 10.51 -5.61 -25.49
CA SER A 257 10.61 -6.67 -26.51
C SER A 257 11.93 -7.44 -26.44
N ARG A 258 13.05 -6.73 -26.20
CA ARG A 258 14.39 -7.30 -26.08
C ARG A 258 14.59 -8.22 -24.87
N PHE A 259 13.75 -8.09 -23.84
CA PHE A 259 13.85 -8.87 -22.59
C PHE A 259 13.02 -10.16 -22.62
N ARG A 260 12.23 -10.40 -23.68
CA ARG A 260 11.42 -11.63 -23.82
C ARG A 260 12.26 -12.87 -24.13
N LYS A 261 13.48 -12.71 -24.63
CA LYS A 261 14.39 -13.82 -24.88
C LYS A 261 15.00 -14.26 -23.55
N ARG A 262 14.76 -15.53 -23.15
CA ARG A 262 15.53 -16.13 -22.06
C ARG A 262 17.01 -16.10 -22.45
N ARG A 263 17.84 -15.46 -21.66
CA ARG A 263 19.28 -15.72 -21.69
C ARG A 263 19.45 -17.08 -20.99
N VAL A 264 19.73 -18.13 -21.78
CA VAL A 264 20.09 -19.45 -21.29
C VAL A 264 21.50 -19.38 -20.69
#